data_28aacb9e99586238459762e41eb68b5e
#
_entry.id   28aacb9e99586238459762e41eb68b5e
#
_cell.length_a   1.000
_cell.length_b   1.000
_cell.length_c   1.000
_cell.angle_alpha   90.00
_cell.angle_beta   90.00
_cell.angle_gamma   90.00
#
_symmetry.space_group_name_H-M   'P 1'
#
loop_
_entity.id
_entity.type
_entity.pdbx_description
1 polymer ?
#
loop_
_entity_poly.entity_id
_entity_poly.type
_entity_poly.pdbx_seq_one_letter_code
_entity_poly.pdbx_strand_id
1 'polypeptide(L)'
;MTDQPVAMPTREGGERPPRPIRKDEIVIEERGLYVESWLPERRSRRRPLFLLHGELTGSWLWHRFQEYFAGRGWEAHALNLRGHYWSETDDYEQLDLLSYLADAAAAVDRLASPPVVLGHGMGGLLAMKLAEQRELAALVLLSPTLPRQLRPPARPHELHEVPDIFQADFVGWQSLPEAIRRQNPDLTIADVIRVQHLMGAESGRARRQALAGVVVDRARLTELPVLVVGAGLDRWFPADDSERLATWLGAAYEPFGAHSHFGLVAGEESHVQVADVVRAFLEAHRL
;
A
#
# COMPACT_ATOMS: atom_id res chain seq x y z
N MET A 1 15.92 -53.09 -22.35
CA MET A 1 16.21 -51.64 -22.41
C MET A 1 15.25 -50.99 -21.43
N THR A 2 15.73 -50.74 -20.23
CA THR A 2 14.93 -50.17 -19.12
C THR A 2 15.16 -48.67 -19.10
N ASP A 3 14.08 -47.97 -19.39
CA ASP A 3 14.02 -46.49 -19.34
C ASP A 3 14.08 -46.07 -17.86
N GLN A 4 15.16 -45.39 -17.45
CA GLN A 4 15.26 -44.75 -16.15
C GLN A 4 14.76 -43.34 -16.26
N PRO A 5 13.89 -42.86 -15.35
CA PRO A 5 13.45 -41.46 -15.36
C PRO A 5 14.59 -40.53 -14.95
N VAL A 6 14.84 -39.54 -15.78
CA VAL A 6 15.79 -38.45 -15.51
C VAL A 6 15.29 -37.66 -14.31
N ALA A 7 16.03 -37.69 -13.21
CA ALA A 7 15.77 -36.90 -12.03
C ALA A 7 16.00 -35.40 -12.35
N MET A 8 14.97 -34.59 -12.17
CA MET A 8 15.09 -33.14 -12.22
C MET A 8 15.96 -32.64 -11.08
N PRO A 9 16.85 -31.67 -11.30
CA PRO A 9 17.67 -31.12 -10.23
C PRO A 9 16.80 -30.35 -9.24
N THR A 10 16.80 -30.79 -7.97
CA THR A 10 16.26 -30.04 -6.84
C THR A 10 17.03 -28.74 -6.70
N ARG A 11 16.34 -27.58 -6.84
CA ARG A 11 16.89 -26.28 -6.50
C ARG A 11 17.04 -26.19 -4.99
N GLU A 12 18.18 -26.60 -4.47
CA GLU A 12 18.65 -26.17 -3.15
C GLU A 12 19.16 -24.73 -3.22
N GLY A 13 18.23 -23.80 -3.31
CA GLY A 13 18.48 -22.39 -3.10
C GLY A 13 18.06 -22.06 -1.67
N GLY A 14 18.87 -22.41 -0.68
CA GLY A 14 18.65 -21.96 0.69
C GLY A 14 18.57 -20.43 0.73
N GLU A 15 17.42 -19.91 1.12
CA GLU A 15 17.21 -18.47 1.30
C GLU A 15 18.25 -17.94 2.29
N ARG A 16 19.01 -16.92 1.90
CA ARG A 16 19.98 -16.33 2.81
C ARG A 16 19.25 -15.77 4.03
N PRO A 17 19.78 -15.98 5.25
CA PRO A 17 19.15 -15.43 6.45
C PRO A 17 18.94 -13.92 6.31
N PRO A 18 17.83 -13.39 6.83
CA PRO A 18 17.54 -11.96 6.76
C PRO A 18 18.71 -11.16 7.37
N ARG A 19 19.06 -10.06 6.72
CA ARG A 19 20.14 -9.17 7.17
C ARG A 19 19.67 -8.34 8.35
N PRO A 20 20.59 -7.89 9.24
CA PRO A 20 20.24 -6.92 10.27
C PRO A 20 19.62 -5.66 9.68
N ILE A 21 18.61 -5.13 10.37
CA ILE A 21 17.83 -3.97 9.98
C ILE A 21 18.10 -2.84 10.96
N ARG A 22 18.33 -1.63 10.43
CA ARG A 22 18.36 -0.39 11.20
C ARG A 22 17.03 0.33 11.02
N LYS A 23 16.43 0.77 12.10
CA LYS A 23 15.26 1.65 12.08
C LYS A 23 15.73 3.09 12.20
N ASP A 24 15.12 3.95 11.41
CA ASP A 24 15.42 5.37 11.35
C ASP A 24 14.11 6.14 11.07
N GLU A 25 14.14 7.45 11.13
CA GLU A 25 13.00 8.32 10.87
C GLU A 25 13.41 9.54 10.07
N ILE A 26 12.49 10.05 9.25
CA ILE A 26 12.59 11.33 8.59
C ILE A 26 11.45 12.20 9.10
N VAL A 27 11.77 13.28 9.79
CA VAL A 27 10.80 14.27 10.24
C VAL A 27 10.85 15.46 9.28
N ILE A 28 9.70 15.83 8.74
CA ILE A 28 9.54 17.02 7.90
C ILE A 28 8.82 18.06 8.75
N GLU A 29 9.60 18.76 9.59
CA GLU A 29 9.10 19.66 10.64
C GLU A 29 8.14 20.73 10.12
N GLU A 30 8.45 21.34 8.96
CA GLU A 30 7.63 22.37 8.34
C GLU A 30 6.22 21.91 7.93
N ARG A 31 5.95 20.60 8.01
CA ARG A 31 4.66 19.98 7.68
C ARG A 31 4.10 19.09 8.79
N GLY A 32 4.84 18.89 9.87
CA GLY A 32 4.48 17.94 10.93
C GLY A 32 4.41 16.49 10.45
N LEU A 33 5.20 16.13 9.41
CA LEU A 33 5.16 14.78 8.82
C LEU A 33 6.25 13.89 9.37
N TYR A 34 5.89 12.62 9.58
CA TYR A 34 6.77 11.57 10.05
C TYR A 34 6.84 10.43 9.05
N VAL A 35 8.06 10.07 8.64
CA VAL A 35 8.33 8.92 7.76
C VAL A 35 9.14 7.90 8.52
N GLU A 36 8.59 6.72 8.75
CA GLU A 36 9.27 5.61 9.38
C GLU A 36 10.13 4.86 8.35
N SER A 37 11.43 4.74 8.62
CA SER A 37 12.41 4.20 7.67
C SER A 37 13.06 2.94 8.23
N TRP A 38 12.89 1.80 7.55
CA TRP A 38 13.60 0.57 7.88
C TRP A 38 14.65 0.31 6.81
N LEU A 39 15.89 0.26 7.22
CA LEU A 39 17.05 0.31 6.35
C LEU A 39 17.90 -0.96 6.51
N PRO A 40 18.46 -1.52 5.44
CA PRO A 40 19.45 -2.57 5.57
C PRO A 40 20.71 -2.04 6.29
N GLU A 41 21.40 -2.88 7.04
CA GLU A 41 22.62 -2.52 7.77
C GLU A 41 23.69 -1.89 6.85
N ARG A 42 23.79 -2.37 5.61
CA ARG A 42 24.66 -1.80 4.60
C ARG A 42 23.85 -1.05 3.59
N ARG A 43 24.31 0.16 3.21
CA ARG A 43 23.65 1.00 2.22
C ARG A 43 23.29 0.20 0.97
N SER A 44 22.06 0.31 0.57
CA SER A 44 21.52 -0.33 -0.63
C SER A 44 21.97 0.40 -1.89
N ARG A 45 22.07 -0.36 -2.99
CA ARG A 45 22.17 0.20 -4.35
C ARG A 45 20.83 0.06 -5.10
N ARG A 46 19.83 -0.53 -4.45
CA ARG A 46 18.48 -0.71 -4.99
C ARG A 46 17.71 0.59 -4.92
N ARG A 47 16.66 0.73 -5.71
CA ARG A 47 15.74 1.86 -5.59
C ARG A 47 15.04 1.82 -4.23
N PRO A 48 14.90 2.94 -3.52
CA PRO A 48 14.18 2.96 -2.26
C PRO A 48 12.69 2.64 -2.48
N LEU A 49 12.08 1.98 -1.52
CA LEU A 49 10.64 1.74 -1.49
C LEU A 49 9.98 2.86 -0.69
N PHE A 50 8.97 3.50 -1.26
CA PHE A 50 8.15 4.49 -0.59
C PHE A 50 6.73 3.96 -0.43
N LEU A 51 6.24 3.87 0.81
CA LEU A 51 5.04 3.14 1.18
C LEU A 51 3.95 4.12 1.60
N LEU A 52 2.85 4.15 0.83
CA LEU A 52 1.68 5.00 1.05
C LEU A 52 0.50 4.17 1.56
N HIS A 53 0.11 4.43 2.78
CA HIS A 53 -1.04 3.78 3.41
C HIS A 53 -2.39 4.30 2.87
N GLY A 54 -3.45 3.55 3.15
CA GLY A 54 -4.84 3.92 2.86
C GLY A 54 -5.52 4.65 4.01
N GLU A 55 -6.86 4.75 3.92
CA GLU A 55 -7.69 5.39 4.94
C GLU A 55 -7.52 4.76 6.32
N LEU A 56 -7.63 5.57 7.37
CA LEU A 56 -7.60 5.16 8.79
C LEU A 56 -6.28 4.54 9.28
N THR A 57 -5.27 4.40 8.43
CA THR A 57 -4.05 3.66 8.75
C THR A 57 -2.83 4.59 8.85
N GLY A 58 -1.64 4.05 8.94
CA GLY A 58 -0.39 4.80 9.04
C GLY A 58 0.79 3.90 8.64
N SER A 59 2.02 4.34 8.93
CA SER A 59 3.24 3.56 8.65
C SER A 59 3.20 2.16 9.25
N TRP A 60 2.53 1.98 10.39
CA TRP A 60 2.37 0.71 11.08
C TRP A 60 1.78 -0.41 10.20
N LEU A 61 0.98 -0.04 9.19
CA LEU A 61 0.42 -0.99 8.23
C LEU A 61 1.53 -1.75 7.49
N TRP A 62 2.63 -1.07 7.22
CA TRP A 62 3.72 -1.55 6.41
C TRP A 62 4.84 -2.25 7.19
N HIS A 63 4.78 -2.36 8.53
CA HIS A 63 5.88 -2.91 9.34
C HIS A 63 6.36 -4.28 8.85
N ARG A 64 5.45 -5.17 8.43
CA ARG A 64 5.81 -6.49 7.91
C ARG A 64 6.50 -6.41 6.55
N PHE A 65 6.04 -5.51 5.69
CA PHE A 65 6.70 -5.23 4.42
C PHE A 65 8.06 -4.57 4.62
N GLN A 66 8.16 -3.61 5.53
CA GLN A 66 9.42 -2.97 5.86
C GLN A 66 10.45 -3.99 6.38
N GLU A 67 10.04 -4.88 7.28
CA GLU A 67 10.89 -5.96 7.77
C GLU A 67 11.33 -6.90 6.64
N TYR A 68 10.38 -7.36 5.83
CA TYR A 68 10.64 -8.25 4.70
C TYR A 68 11.65 -7.65 3.72
N PHE A 69 11.45 -6.40 3.29
CA PHE A 69 12.27 -5.77 2.26
C PHE A 69 13.60 -5.25 2.81
N ALA A 70 13.63 -4.64 4.00
CA ALA A 70 14.87 -4.17 4.61
C ALA A 70 15.82 -5.34 4.92
N GLY A 71 15.29 -6.46 5.42
CA GLY A 71 16.05 -7.71 5.60
C GLY A 71 16.63 -8.28 4.31
N ARG A 72 16.09 -7.89 3.15
CA ARG A 72 16.54 -8.34 1.82
C ARG A 72 17.30 -7.25 1.04
N GLY A 73 17.57 -6.11 1.67
CA GLY A 73 18.48 -5.09 1.16
C GLY A 73 17.81 -3.93 0.43
N TRP A 74 16.50 -3.70 0.59
CA TRP A 74 15.83 -2.47 0.18
C TRP A 74 15.70 -1.48 1.34
N GLU A 75 15.84 -0.21 1.08
CA GLU A 75 15.44 0.86 1.98
C GLU A 75 13.91 1.01 1.88
N ALA A 76 13.18 0.93 2.99
CA ALA A 76 11.73 0.97 3.02
C ALA A 76 11.24 2.12 3.91
N HIS A 77 10.64 3.13 3.29
CA HIS A 77 10.20 4.38 3.90
C HIS A 77 8.68 4.46 3.89
N ALA A 78 8.04 4.37 5.04
CA ALA A 78 6.59 4.45 5.19
C ALA A 78 6.18 5.82 5.72
N LEU A 79 5.46 6.59 4.90
CA LEU A 79 4.93 7.89 5.28
C LEU A 79 3.71 7.70 6.19
N ASN A 80 3.59 8.52 7.22
CA ASN A 80 2.32 8.84 7.85
C ASN A 80 1.78 10.11 7.18
N LEU A 81 0.66 10.01 6.48
CA LEU A 81 -0.06 11.17 5.98
C LEU A 81 -0.49 12.06 7.14
N ARG A 82 -0.63 13.35 6.91
CA ARG A 82 -1.05 14.32 7.92
C ARG A 82 -2.31 13.85 8.66
N GLY A 83 -2.28 13.93 9.99
CA GLY A 83 -3.35 13.44 10.86
C GLY A 83 -3.33 11.94 11.12
N HIS A 84 -2.38 11.19 10.58
CA HIS A 84 -2.30 9.75 10.76
C HIS A 84 -1.09 9.35 11.60
N TYR A 85 -1.33 8.50 12.58
CA TYR A 85 -0.35 7.86 13.47
C TYR A 85 0.61 8.88 14.12
N TRP A 86 1.83 9.07 13.61
CA TRP A 86 2.82 10.00 14.15
C TRP A 86 2.86 11.37 13.45
N SER A 87 2.13 11.55 12.34
CA SER A 87 2.03 12.85 11.68
C SER A 87 0.89 13.67 12.26
N GLU A 88 1.17 14.91 12.63
CA GLU A 88 0.24 15.78 13.30
C GLU A 88 -0.80 16.41 12.36
N THR A 89 -1.95 16.77 12.90
CA THR A 89 -2.90 17.71 12.30
C THR A 89 -3.73 18.38 13.38
N ASP A 90 -4.05 19.64 13.15
CA ASP A 90 -4.95 20.42 13.99
C ASP A 90 -6.40 20.42 13.46
N ASP A 91 -6.60 20.01 12.19
CA ASP A 91 -7.90 20.14 11.53
C ASP A 91 -8.13 19.07 10.44
N TYR A 92 -8.73 17.95 10.84
CA TYR A 92 -9.11 16.88 9.92
C TYR A 92 -10.16 17.30 8.88
N GLU A 93 -11.02 18.25 9.19
CA GLU A 93 -12.10 18.68 8.30
C GLU A 93 -11.58 19.39 7.05
N GLN A 94 -10.41 20.02 7.18
CA GLN A 94 -9.75 20.73 6.07
C GLN A 94 -8.87 19.80 5.22
N LEU A 95 -8.52 18.61 5.74
CA LEU A 95 -7.71 17.68 4.98
C LEU A 95 -8.47 17.12 3.78
N ASP A 96 -7.77 17.02 2.67
CA ASP A 96 -8.28 16.47 1.42
C ASP A 96 -7.20 15.70 0.65
N LEU A 97 -7.57 15.10 -0.48
CA LEU A 97 -6.61 14.33 -1.29
C LEU A 97 -5.44 15.18 -1.81
N LEU A 98 -5.62 16.48 -2.03
CA LEU A 98 -4.54 17.37 -2.46
C LEU A 98 -3.55 17.61 -1.31
N SER A 99 -4.05 17.75 -0.08
CA SER A 99 -3.22 17.84 1.13
C SER A 99 -2.35 16.58 1.27
N TYR A 100 -2.95 15.40 1.15
CA TYR A 100 -2.25 14.12 1.23
C TYR A 100 -1.25 13.91 0.07
N LEU A 101 -1.61 14.34 -1.13
CA LEU A 101 -0.69 14.30 -2.27
C LEU A 101 0.51 15.22 -2.07
N ALA A 102 0.30 16.41 -1.51
CA ALA A 102 1.37 17.35 -1.20
C ALA A 102 2.32 16.79 -0.10
N ASP A 103 1.78 16.04 0.86
CA ASP A 103 2.58 15.37 1.89
C ASP A 103 3.43 14.24 1.28
N ALA A 104 2.83 13.41 0.42
CA ALA A 104 3.56 12.35 -0.29
C ALA A 104 4.68 12.92 -1.18
N ALA A 105 4.41 14.02 -1.90
CA ALA A 105 5.41 14.70 -2.72
C ALA A 105 6.57 15.24 -1.88
N ALA A 106 6.28 15.91 -0.76
CA ALA A 106 7.31 16.44 0.14
C ALA A 106 8.19 15.33 0.73
N ALA A 107 7.61 14.17 1.06
CA ALA A 107 8.37 13.04 1.57
C ALA A 107 9.24 12.37 0.51
N VAL A 108 8.72 12.19 -0.71
CA VAL A 108 9.51 11.64 -1.84
C VAL A 108 10.68 12.56 -2.18
N ASP A 109 10.50 13.87 -2.12
CA ASP A 109 11.56 14.85 -2.39
C ASP A 109 12.74 14.77 -1.40
N ARG A 110 12.61 14.05 -0.27
CA ARG A 110 13.69 13.78 0.70
C ARG A 110 14.49 12.51 0.38
N LEU A 111 14.03 11.69 -0.56
CA LEU A 111 14.72 10.45 -0.92
C LEU A 111 15.89 10.71 -1.89
N ALA A 112 16.94 9.90 -1.79
CA ALA A 112 18.17 10.10 -2.54
C ALA A 112 18.04 9.80 -4.05
N SER A 113 16.98 9.10 -4.45
CA SER A 113 16.72 8.73 -5.85
C SER A 113 15.23 8.43 -6.07
N PRO A 114 14.73 8.45 -7.32
CA PRO A 114 13.36 8.09 -7.63
C PRO A 114 12.97 6.74 -7.01
N PRO A 115 11.93 6.69 -6.15
CA PRO A 115 11.54 5.47 -5.46
C PRO A 115 10.63 4.58 -6.30
N VAL A 116 10.52 3.31 -5.89
CA VAL A 116 9.34 2.51 -6.18
C VAL A 116 8.27 2.88 -5.16
N VAL A 117 7.08 3.28 -5.62
CA VAL A 117 5.98 3.63 -4.71
C VAL A 117 5.01 2.46 -4.59
N LEU A 118 4.81 2.00 -3.37
CA LEU A 118 3.79 1.01 -3.03
C LEU A 118 2.60 1.73 -2.39
N GLY A 119 1.40 1.62 -2.97
CA GLY A 119 0.20 2.26 -2.44
C GLY A 119 -0.91 1.25 -2.15
N HIS A 120 -1.52 1.33 -0.96
CA HIS A 120 -2.61 0.49 -0.52
C HIS A 120 -3.91 1.29 -0.43
N GLY A 121 -5.00 0.78 -0.99
CA GLY A 121 -6.30 1.47 -0.97
C GLY A 121 -6.24 2.88 -1.54
N MET A 122 -6.59 3.90 -0.74
CA MET A 122 -6.46 5.33 -1.10
C MET A 122 -4.99 5.70 -1.43
N GLY A 123 -4.02 5.11 -0.74
CA GLY A 123 -2.60 5.29 -1.03
C GLY A 123 -2.22 4.87 -2.45
N GLY A 124 -2.94 3.91 -3.06
CA GLY A 124 -2.76 3.54 -4.46
C GLY A 124 -3.21 4.65 -5.43
N LEU A 125 -4.31 5.33 -5.14
CA LEU A 125 -4.75 6.51 -5.91
C LEU A 125 -3.76 7.66 -5.77
N LEU A 126 -3.28 7.92 -4.55
CA LEU A 126 -2.25 8.94 -4.30
C LEU A 126 -0.94 8.60 -5.03
N ALA A 127 -0.54 7.32 -5.08
CA ALA A 127 0.65 6.87 -5.81
C ALA A 127 0.54 7.16 -7.32
N MET A 128 -0.62 6.89 -7.92
CA MET A 128 -0.87 7.24 -9.33
C MET A 128 -0.81 8.75 -9.56
N LYS A 129 -1.39 9.56 -8.67
CA LYS A 129 -1.32 11.03 -8.75
C LYS A 129 0.08 11.58 -8.52
N LEU A 130 0.86 10.94 -7.65
CA LEU A 130 2.26 11.30 -7.40
C LEU A 130 3.13 11.07 -8.65
N ALA A 131 2.89 9.98 -9.40
CA ALA A 131 3.57 9.68 -10.65
C ALA A 131 3.32 10.73 -11.75
N GLU A 132 2.24 11.50 -11.67
CA GLU A 132 2.01 12.62 -12.59
C GLU A 132 2.92 13.83 -12.31
N GLN A 133 3.46 13.93 -11.09
CA GLN A 133 4.15 15.11 -10.57
C GLN A 133 5.63 14.87 -10.26
N ARG A 134 6.03 13.62 -10.07
CA ARG A 134 7.39 13.22 -9.67
C ARG A 134 7.89 12.07 -10.50
N GLU A 135 9.19 12.03 -10.72
CA GLU A 135 9.87 10.88 -11.29
C GLU A 135 9.86 9.73 -10.29
N LEU A 136 9.31 8.60 -10.68
CA LEU A 136 9.25 7.37 -9.90
C LEU A 136 9.96 6.25 -10.67
N ALA A 137 10.46 5.24 -9.97
CA ALA A 137 11.09 4.07 -10.59
C ALA A 137 10.07 3.02 -11.02
N ALA A 138 9.00 2.85 -10.25
CA ALA A 138 7.88 1.95 -10.56
C ALA A 138 6.70 2.22 -9.61
N LEU A 139 5.55 1.60 -9.90
CA LEU A 139 4.36 1.58 -9.04
C LEU A 139 3.98 0.14 -8.66
N VAL A 140 3.59 -0.06 -7.42
CA VAL A 140 2.93 -1.28 -6.93
C VAL A 140 1.62 -0.85 -6.24
N LEU A 141 0.51 -1.27 -6.77
CA LEU A 141 -0.83 -0.84 -6.35
C LEU A 141 -1.56 -2.02 -5.72
N LEU A 142 -1.78 -1.98 -4.40
CA LEU A 142 -2.37 -3.05 -3.61
C LEU A 142 -3.84 -2.71 -3.30
N SER A 143 -4.79 -3.41 -3.90
CA SER A 143 -6.24 -3.13 -3.80
C SER A 143 -6.53 -1.62 -3.87
N PRO A 144 -6.14 -0.92 -4.95
CA PRO A 144 -6.16 0.54 -4.99
C PRO A 144 -7.56 1.10 -5.22
N THR A 145 -7.82 2.29 -4.70
CA THR A 145 -8.96 3.12 -5.11
C THR A 145 -8.86 3.43 -6.60
N LEU A 146 -9.95 3.17 -7.33
CA LEU A 146 -10.00 3.39 -8.78
C LEU A 146 -9.99 4.89 -9.15
N PRO A 147 -9.31 5.26 -10.25
CA PRO A 147 -9.47 6.58 -10.84
C PRO A 147 -10.87 6.77 -11.43
N ARG A 148 -11.27 8.04 -11.62
CA ARG A 148 -12.59 8.42 -12.14
C ARG A 148 -12.94 7.74 -13.45
N GLN A 149 -11.96 7.50 -14.30
CA GLN A 149 -12.15 6.89 -15.62
C GLN A 149 -12.66 5.43 -15.55
N LEU A 150 -12.42 4.75 -14.45
CA LEU A 150 -12.82 3.36 -14.23
C LEU A 150 -13.92 3.19 -13.18
N ARG A 151 -14.24 4.26 -12.48
CA ARG A 151 -15.23 4.24 -11.41
C ARG A 151 -16.55 4.82 -11.90
N PRO A 152 -17.69 4.17 -11.65
CA PRO A 152 -18.99 4.82 -11.80
C PRO A 152 -19.06 6.02 -10.85
N PRO A 153 -19.69 7.14 -11.27
CA PRO A 153 -19.85 8.29 -10.40
C PRO A 153 -20.64 7.89 -9.14
N ALA A 154 -20.13 8.29 -7.97
CA ALA A 154 -20.84 8.07 -6.72
C ALA A 154 -22.19 8.78 -6.75
N ARG A 155 -23.19 8.14 -6.19
CA ARG A 155 -24.54 8.73 -6.05
C ARG A 155 -24.48 9.84 -4.98
N PRO A 156 -25.25 10.94 -5.11
CA PRO A 156 -25.19 12.05 -4.17
C PRO A 156 -25.40 11.64 -2.69
N HIS A 157 -26.29 10.66 -2.42
CA HIS A 157 -26.51 10.20 -1.06
C HIS A 157 -25.29 9.46 -0.47
N GLU A 158 -24.53 8.70 -1.29
CA GLU A 158 -23.32 8.01 -0.83
C GLU A 158 -22.24 9.02 -0.35
N LEU A 159 -22.17 10.17 -1.00
CA LEU A 159 -21.28 11.25 -0.58
C LEU A 159 -21.79 11.94 0.68
N HIS A 160 -23.11 12.08 0.83
CA HIS A 160 -23.73 12.75 1.96
C HIS A 160 -23.67 11.93 3.26
N GLU A 161 -23.62 10.59 3.15
CA GLU A 161 -23.50 9.68 4.28
C GLU A 161 -22.09 9.67 4.91
N VAL A 162 -21.08 10.23 4.23
CA VAL A 162 -19.72 10.28 4.78
C VAL A 162 -19.61 11.43 5.79
N PRO A 163 -19.36 11.14 7.09
CA PRO A 163 -19.13 12.18 8.10
C PRO A 163 -17.91 13.05 7.76
N ASP A 164 -17.79 14.24 8.33
CA ASP A 164 -16.62 15.10 8.11
C ASP A 164 -15.33 14.49 8.67
N ILE A 165 -15.46 13.77 9.78
CA ILE A 165 -14.41 12.93 10.36
C ILE A 165 -15.02 11.57 10.66
N PHE A 166 -14.34 10.48 10.31
CA PHE A 166 -14.78 9.12 10.64
C PHE A 166 -13.65 8.27 11.22
N GLN A 167 -14.03 7.17 11.88
CA GLN A 167 -13.13 6.21 12.52
C GLN A 167 -13.47 4.78 12.10
N ALA A 168 -12.86 3.82 12.75
CA ALA A 168 -12.98 2.40 12.45
C ALA A 168 -14.41 1.84 12.48
N ASP A 169 -15.31 2.46 13.26
CA ASP A 169 -16.75 2.10 13.34
C ASP A 169 -17.47 2.32 12.01
N PHE A 170 -17.19 3.42 11.34
CA PHE A 170 -17.77 3.76 10.04
C PHE A 170 -17.50 2.71 8.96
N VAL A 171 -16.36 2.06 9.02
CA VAL A 171 -15.98 0.98 8.10
C VAL A 171 -16.19 -0.43 8.65
N GLY A 172 -16.87 -0.54 9.81
CA GLY A 172 -17.25 -1.83 10.42
C GLY A 172 -16.12 -2.52 11.20
N TRP A 173 -15.02 -1.82 11.52
CA TRP A 173 -13.87 -2.37 12.24
C TRP A 173 -13.94 -2.21 13.76
N GLN A 174 -15.04 -1.75 14.33
CA GLN A 174 -15.28 -1.75 15.79
C GLN A 174 -16.08 -2.96 16.32
N SER A 175 -16.31 -3.97 15.50
CA SER A 175 -16.96 -5.20 15.92
C SER A 175 -16.00 -6.10 16.73
N LEU A 176 -16.55 -7.18 17.33
CA LEU A 176 -15.74 -8.19 18.00
C LEU A 176 -14.67 -8.76 17.07
N PRO A 177 -13.43 -8.97 17.53
CA PRO A 177 -12.34 -9.46 16.69
C PRO A 177 -12.67 -10.74 15.93
N GLU A 178 -13.40 -11.67 16.53
CA GLU A 178 -13.85 -12.91 15.90
C GLU A 178 -14.82 -12.67 14.74
N ALA A 179 -15.67 -11.64 14.85
CA ALA A 179 -16.59 -11.27 13.78
C ALA A 179 -15.85 -10.67 12.58
N ILE A 180 -14.87 -9.81 12.84
CA ILE A 180 -14.01 -9.23 11.81
C ILE A 180 -13.15 -10.33 11.15
N ARG A 181 -12.55 -11.22 11.94
CA ARG A 181 -11.75 -12.33 11.42
C ARG A 181 -12.56 -13.26 10.51
N ARG A 182 -13.83 -13.53 10.81
CA ARG A 182 -14.69 -14.35 9.91
C ARG A 182 -14.82 -13.72 8.51
N GLN A 183 -14.72 -12.41 8.41
CA GLN A 183 -14.78 -11.66 7.14
C GLN A 183 -13.41 -11.49 6.49
N ASN A 184 -12.33 -11.71 7.26
CA ASN A 184 -10.93 -11.58 6.86
C ASN A 184 -10.18 -12.84 7.34
N PRO A 185 -10.44 -14.01 6.74
CA PRO A 185 -9.96 -15.30 7.25
C PRO A 185 -8.44 -15.48 7.16
N ASP A 186 -7.78 -14.67 6.38
CA ASP A 186 -6.34 -14.57 6.21
C ASP A 186 -5.63 -13.74 7.30
N LEU A 187 -6.40 -13.14 8.23
CA LEU A 187 -5.89 -12.47 9.42
C LEU A 187 -6.01 -13.37 10.64
N THR A 188 -5.01 -13.36 11.52
CA THR A 188 -5.14 -13.92 12.87
C THR A 188 -5.98 -12.99 13.76
N ILE A 189 -6.45 -13.49 14.91
CA ILE A 189 -7.12 -12.63 15.92
C ILE A 189 -6.16 -11.52 16.39
N ALA A 190 -4.87 -11.83 16.55
CA ALA A 190 -3.87 -10.85 16.94
C ALA A 190 -3.69 -9.75 15.88
N ASP A 191 -3.71 -10.11 14.58
CA ASP A 191 -3.68 -9.13 13.49
C ASP A 191 -4.90 -8.20 13.53
N VAL A 192 -6.10 -8.77 13.72
CA VAL A 192 -7.34 -7.98 13.82
C VAL A 192 -7.27 -7.01 14.99
N ILE A 193 -6.89 -7.47 16.18
CA ILE A 193 -6.76 -6.62 17.38
C ILE A 193 -5.74 -5.51 17.14
N ARG A 194 -4.59 -5.84 16.54
CA ARG A 194 -3.56 -4.86 16.20
C ARG A 194 -4.08 -3.80 15.23
N VAL A 195 -4.75 -4.19 14.15
CA VAL A 195 -5.32 -3.27 13.17
C VAL A 195 -6.37 -2.37 13.83
N GLN A 196 -7.31 -2.94 14.61
CA GLN A 196 -8.32 -2.17 15.35
C GLN A 196 -7.71 -1.13 16.29
N HIS A 197 -6.66 -1.52 17.02
CA HIS A 197 -6.02 -0.66 18.01
C HIS A 197 -5.23 0.50 17.37
N LEU A 198 -4.71 0.29 16.18
CA LEU A 198 -3.85 1.26 15.48
C LEU A 198 -4.59 2.11 14.44
N MET A 199 -5.82 1.76 14.10
CA MET A 199 -6.65 2.61 13.25
C MET A 199 -6.91 3.96 13.94
N GLY A 200 -6.72 5.04 13.16
CA GLY A 200 -6.95 6.41 13.60
C GLY A 200 -8.24 7.00 13.06
N ALA A 201 -8.29 8.32 13.03
CA ALA A 201 -9.34 9.08 12.35
C ALA A 201 -8.97 9.33 10.88
N GLU A 202 -9.99 9.66 10.07
CA GLU A 202 -9.82 9.96 8.65
C GLU A 202 -10.69 11.15 8.24
N SER A 203 -10.21 11.92 7.25
CA SER A 203 -10.96 13.02 6.65
C SER A 203 -12.10 12.52 5.76
N GLY A 204 -13.34 12.87 6.11
CA GLY A 204 -14.47 12.61 5.25
C GLY A 204 -14.43 13.39 3.94
N ARG A 205 -13.79 14.54 3.93
CA ARG A 205 -13.58 15.33 2.70
C ARG A 205 -12.69 14.58 1.70
N ALA A 206 -11.57 14.00 2.16
CA ALA A 206 -10.69 13.19 1.33
C ALA A 206 -11.45 11.97 0.77
N ARG A 207 -12.23 11.27 1.62
CA ARG A 207 -13.06 10.14 1.20
C ARG A 207 -14.13 10.54 0.19
N ARG A 208 -14.86 11.64 0.42
CA ARG A 208 -15.86 12.15 -0.56
C ARG A 208 -15.22 12.46 -1.90
N GLN A 209 -14.02 13.05 -1.94
CA GLN A 209 -13.28 13.30 -3.18
C GLN A 209 -12.87 11.99 -3.87
N ALA A 210 -12.39 11.00 -3.13
CA ALA A 210 -12.07 9.67 -3.67
C ALA A 210 -13.31 8.99 -4.25
N LEU A 211 -14.45 9.07 -3.56
CA LEU A 211 -15.74 8.54 -4.01
C LEU A 211 -16.30 9.28 -5.24
N ALA A 212 -16.20 10.61 -5.29
CA ALA A 212 -16.59 11.40 -6.45
C ALA A 212 -15.71 11.10 -7.69
N GLY A 213 -14.52 10.55 -7.44
CA GLY A 213 -13.58 10.12 -8.43
C GLY A 213 -12.55 11.19 -8.82
N VAL A 214 -11.30 10.80 -8.79
CA VAL A 214 -10.14 11.62 -9.17
C VAL A 214 -9.65 11.20 -10.54
N VAL A 215 -9.45 12.18 -11.42
CA VAL A 215 -8.90 11.93 -12.76
C VAL A 215 -7.41 11.63 -12.65
N VAL A 216 -6.97 10.55 -13.28
CA VAL A 216 -5.56 10.18 -13.41
C VAL A 216 -5.14 10.31 -14.87
N ASP A 217 -4.05 11.01 -15.13
CA ASP A 217 -3.46 11.11 -16.47
C ASP A 217 -2.65 9.84 -16.78
N ARG A 218 -3.31 8.90 -17.43
CA ARG A 218 -2.69 7.63 -17.83
C ARG A 218 -1.40 7.82 -18.64
N ALA A 219 -1.31 8.86 -19.46
CA ALA A 219 -0.16 9.08 -20.33
C ALA A 219 1.14 9.30 -19.50
N ARG A 220 1.01 9.81 -18.28
CA ARG A 220 2.15 9.98 -17.36
C ARG A 220 2.65 8.68 -16.73
N LEU A 221 1.84 7.62 -16.81
CA LEU A 221 2.15 6.32 -16.18
C LEU A 221 2.59 5.25 -17.18
N THR A 222 2.46 5.48 -18.50
CA THR A 222 2.64 4.45 -19.54
C THR A 222 4.06 3.90 -19.64
N GLU A 223 5.06 4.64 -19.22
CA GLU A 223 6.46 4.21 -19.27
C GLU A 223 6.97 3.63 -17.94
N LEU A 224 6.15 3.71 -16.89
CA LEU A 224 6.49 3.14 -15.59
C LEU A 224 6.21 1.65 -15.56
N PRO A 225 7.10 0.82 -15.02
CA PRO A 225 6.73 -0.53 -14.59
C PRO A 225 5.63 -0.45 -13.53
N VAL A 226 4.50 -1.09 -13.76
CA VAL A 226 3.37 -1.10 -12.81
C VAL A 226 2.96 -2.53 -12.52
N LEU A 227 2.80 -2.85 -11.24
CA LEU A 227 2.16 -4.05 -10.73
C LEU A 227 0.88 -3.67 -9.99
N VAL A 228 -0.24 -4.30 -10.34
CA VAL A 228 -1.50 -4.19 -9.59
C VAL A 228 -1.78 -5.52 -8.92
N VAL A 229 -2.11 -5.47 -7.64
CA VAL A 229 -2.46 -6.64 -6.83
C VAL A 229 -3.91 -6.51 -6.39
N GLY A 230 -4.71 -7.54 -6.62
CA GLY A 230 -6.11 -7.62 -6.21
C GLY A 230 -6.32 -8.62 -5.09
N ALA A 231 -7.20 -8.31 -4.13
CA ALA A 231 -7.59 -9.17 -3.03
C ALA A 231 -9.01 -9.72 -3.26
N GLY A 232 -9.15 -11.04 -3.35
CA GLY A 232 -10.43 -11.69 -3.70
C GLY A 232 -11.50 -11.59 -2.61
N LEU A 233 -11.10 -11.36 -1.36
CA LEU A 233 -12.00 -11.17 -0.21
C LEU A 233 -12.13 -9.70 0.19
N ASP A 234 -11.60 -8.77 -0.62
CA ASP A 234 -11.74 -7.35 -0.37
C ASP A 234 -13.19 -6.90 -0.56
N ARG A 235 -13.77 -6.31 0.47
CA ARG A 235 -15.16 -5.86 0.48
C ARG A 235 -15.33 -4.40 0.06
N TRP A 236 -14.25 -3.63 0.06
CA TRP A 236 -14.24 -2.21 -0.30
C TRP A 236 -13.73 -1.97 -1.72
N PHE A 237 -12.75 -2.79 -2.14
CA PHE A 237 -12.09 -2.70 -3.43
C PHE A 237 -12.10 -4.07 -4.10
N PRO A 238 -13.19 -4.45 -4.80
CA PRO A 238 -13.32 -5.75 -5.43
C PRO A 238 -12.13 -6.10 -6.33
N ALA A 239 -11.74 -7.37 -6.39
CA ALA A 239 -10.62 -7.83 -7.20
C ALA A 239 -10.77 -7.47 -8.68
N ASP A 240 -11.99 -7.50 -9.21
CA ASP A 240 -12.31 -7.10 -10.59
C ASP A 240 -11.95 -5.63 -10.86
N ASP A 241 -12.03 -4.77 -9.85
CA ASP A 241 -11.61 -3.37 -9.95
C ASP A 241 -10.10 -3.27 -10.17
N SER A 242 -9.32 -4.06 -9.45
CA SER A 242 -7.87 -4.14 -9.60
C SER A 242 -7.48 -4.68 -10.98
N GLU A 243 -8.17 -5.71 -11.49
CA GLU A 243 -7.94 -6.27 -12.82
C GLU A 243 -8.27 -5.26 -13.92
N ARG A 244 -9.39 -4.53 -13.81
CA ARG A 244 -9.75 -3.45 -14.74
C ARG A 244 -8.71 -2.33 -14.73
N LEU A 245 -8.20 -1.96 -13.56
CA LEU A 245 -7.14 -0.96 -13.45
C LEU A 245 -5.85 -1.44 -14.12
N ALA A 246 -5.43 -2.69 -13.88
CA ALA A 246 -4.25 -3.25 -14.53
C ALA A 246 -4.39 -3.24 -16.06
N THR A 247 -5.54 -3.69 -16.57
CA THR A 247 -5.84 -3.64 -18.02
C THR A 247 -5.78 -2.22 -18.57
N TRP A 248 -6.38 -1.26 -17.85
CA TRP A 248 -6.38 0.14 -18.27
C TRP A 248 -4.99 0.76 -18.27
N LEU A 249 -4.12 0.39 -17.31
CA LEU A 249 -2.73 0.86 -17.26
C LEU A 249 -1.81 0.12 -18.24
N GLY A 250 -2.17 -1.07 -18.71
CA GLY A 250 -1.26 -1.99 -19.38
C GLY A 250 -0.23 -2.60 -18.43
N ALA A 251 -0.62 -2.80 -17.18
CA ALA A 251 0.21 -3.23 -16.07
C ALA A 251 0.17 -4.76 -15.85
N ALA A 252 1.16 -5.29 -15.15
CA ALA A 252 1.09 -6.63 -14.60
C ALA A 252 -0.02 -6.72 -13.54
N TYR A 253 -0.73 -7.85 -13.50
CA TYR A 253 -1.79 -8.11 -12.53
C TYR A 253 -1.54 -9.41 -11.79
N GLU A 254 -1.69 -9.37 -10.45
CA GLU A 254 -1.60 -10.55 -9.60
C GLU A 254 -2.82 -10.64 -8.68
N PRO A 255 -3.70 -11.64 -8.86
CA PRO A 255 -4.85 -11.86 -7.98
C PRO A 255 -4.49 -12.72 -6.77
N PHE A 256 -4.89 -12.29 -5.58
CA PHE A 256 -4.83 -13.06 -4.34
C PHE A 256 -6.24 -13.44 -3.89
N GLY A 257 -6.79 -14.53 -4.42
CA GLY A 257 -8.20 -14.93 -4.24
C GLY A 257 -8.62 -15.17 -2.79
N ALA A 258 -7.69 -15.56 -1.92
CA ALA A 258 -7.95 -15.85 -0.51
C ALA A 258 -7.53 -14.72 0.44
N HIS A 259 -7.15 -13.54 -0.06
CA HIS A 259 -6.72 -12.41 0.76
C HIS A 259 -7.81 -11.36 0.89
N SER A 260 -7.91 -10.78 2.08
CA SER A 260 -8.71 -9.59 2.38
C SER A 260 -7.90 -8.31 2.19
N HIS A 261 -8.56 -7.16 2.25
CA HIS A 261 -7.92 -5.85 2.09
C HIS A 261 -6.65 -5.70 2.94
N PHE A 262 -6.79 -5.83 4.26
CA PHE A 262 -5.65 -5.71 5.18
C PHE A 262 -4.74 -6.94 5.18
N GLY A 263 -5.25 -8.11 4.80
CA GLY A 263 -4.46 -9.32 4.69
C GLY A 263 -3.36 -9.27 3.64
N LEU A 264 -3.51 -8.43 2.60
CA LEU A 264 -2.44 -8.19 1.64
C LEU A 264 -1.15 -7.65 2.28
N VAL A 265 -1.26 -6.89 3.38
CA VAL A 265 -0.15 -6.12 3.95
C VAL A 265 0.09 -6.43 5.43
N ALA A 266 -0.98 -6.50 6.23
CA ALA A 266 -0.90 -6.56 7.70
C ALA A 266 -0.96 -7.98 8.27
N GLY A 267 -1.40 -8.97 7.52
CA GLY A 267 -1.53 -10.34 8.01
C GLY A 267 -0.19 -11.00 8.27
N GLU A 268 -0.08 -11.77 9.36
CA GLU A 268 1.18 -12.38 9.83
C GLU A 268 1.78 -13.35 8.80
N GLU A 269 0.94 -14.14 8.16
CA GLU A 269 1.38 -15.13 7.17
C GLU A 269 1.06 -14.64 5.73
N SER A 270 -0.10 -14.02 5.53
CA SER A 270 -0.58 -13.66 4.20
C SER A 270 0.28 -12.61 3.49
N HIS A 271 0.87 -11.65 4.25
CA HIS A 271 1.74 -10.64 3.66
C HIS A 271 2.96 -11.22 2.92
N VAL A 272 3.47 -12.40 3.34
CA VAL A 272 4.69 -12.99 2.77
C VAL A 272 4.51 -13.31 1.29
N GLN A 273 3.36 -13.91 0.92
CA GLN A 273 3.05 -14.25 -0.46
C GLN A 273 2.99 -13.01 -1.35
N VAL A 274 2.38 -11.94 -0.85
CA VAL A 274 2.28 -10.66 -1.57
C VAL A 274 3.66 -10.01 -1.70
N ALA A 275 4.45 -10.00 -0.62
CA ALA A 275 5.80 -9.44 -0.63
C ALA A 275 6.75 -10.22 -1.56
N ASP A 276 6.59 -11.55 -1.69
CA ASP A 276 7.36 -12.37 -2.64
C ASP A 276 7.05 -12.00 -4.09
N VAL A 277 5.78 -11.78 -4.44
CA VAL A 277 5.37 -11.31 -5.78
C VAL A 277 5.92 -9.92 -6.06
N VAL A 278 5.78 -9.00 -5.10
CA VAL A 278 6.35 -7.65 -5.24
C VAL A 278 7.87 -7.72 -5.41
N ARG A 279 8.58 -8.56 -4.62
CA ARG A 279 10.02 -8.76 -4.77
C ARG A 279 10.40 -9.29 -6.15
N ALA A 280 9.68 -10.29 -6.64
CA ALA A 280 9.91 -10.85 -7.98
C ALA A 280 9.74 -9.78 -9.08
N PHE A 281 8.72 -8.93 -8.96
CA PHE A 281 8.51 -7.80 -9.86
C PHE A 281 9.68 -6.79 -9.79
N LEU A 282 10.13 -6.42 -8.59
CA LEU A 282 11.26 -5.50 -8.41
C LEU A 282 12.55 -6.06 -9.02
N GLU A 283 12.85 -7.35 -8.79
CA GLU A 283 14.04 -8.01 -9.30
C GLU A 283 14.01 -8.15 -10.84
N ALA A 284 12.84 -8.44 -11.43
CA ALA A 284 12.66 -8.51 -12.88
C ALA A 284 12.97 -7.16 -13.56
N HIS A 285 12.66 -6.04 -12.90
CA HIS A 285 12.91 -4.69 -13.39
C HIS A 285 14.22 -4.07 -12.89
N ARG A 286 15.05 -4.83 -12.13
CA ARG A 286 16.35 -4.39 -11.57
C ARG A 286 16.24 -3.16 -10.66
N LEU A 287 15.17 -3.10 -9.88
CA LEU A 287 14.83 -2.01 -8.95
C LEU A 287 15.35 -2.23 -7.52
#